data_2af57f3e1927c22661516ce7feb5730e
#
_entry.id   2af57f3e1927c22661516ce7feb5730e
#
_cell.length_a   1.000
_cell.length_b   1.000
_cell.length_c   1.000
_cell.angle_alpha   90.00
_cell.angle_beta   90.00
_cell.angle_gamma   90.00
#
_symmetry.space_group_name_H-M   'P 1'
#
loop_
_entity.id
_entity.type
_entity.pdbx_description
1 polymer ?
#
loop_
_entity_poly.entity_id
_entity_poly.type
_entity_poly.pdbx_seq_one_letter_code
_entity_poly.pdbx_strand_id
1 'polypeptide(L)'
;QEDFTGDLLVRLKQGTVTYSMPIDLPANSKKSYSLMAYVPELLDELEFYVATPRREIPVQVVTVSTAYQTTNRFLAVLSPERGSHDHFAHRTEEENVELFRRVLYTTPAHFPQNLFGYQNVDVVIWDGGPAGALSPEQTAALEDWIQAGGSLVLAAGQYWQELNASPFRL
;
A
#
# COMPACT_ATOMS: atom_id res chain seq x y z
N GLN A 1 6.80 27.39 -18.47
CA GLN A 1 6.51 26.59 -17.26
C GLN A 1 7.74 26.67 -16.39
N GLU A 2 7.58 27.02 -15.12
CA GLU A 2 8.67 27.18 -14.15
C GLU A 2 8.79 25.93 -13.29
N ASP A 3 9.97 25.72 -12.70
CA ASP A 3 10.17 24.70 -11.68
C ASP A 3 9.28 25.00 -10.48
N PHE A 4 8.73 23.95 -9.89
CA PHE A 4 7.90 24.07 -8.71
C PHE A 4 8.56 23.35 -7.52
N THR A 5 8.74 24.08 -6.43
CA THR A 5 9.18 23.54 -5.15
C THR A 5 8.19 23.95 -4.08
N GLY A 6 7.73 23.00 -3.27
CA GLY A 6 6.74 23.22 -2.23
C GLY A 6 6.40 21.94 -1.49
N ASP A 7 5.22 21.89 -0.88
CA ASP A 7 4.75 20.73 -0.14
C ASP A 7 3.46 20.17 -0.74
N LEU A 8 3.37 18.85 -0.80
CA LEU A 8 2.11 18.14 -0.96
C LEU A 8 1.49 18.00 0.42
N LEU A 9 0.28 18.52 0.59
CA LEU A 9 -0.49 18.38 1.82
C LEU A 9 -1.68 17.47 1.57
N VAL A 10 -1.94 16.60 2.54
CA VAL A 10 -3.14 15.76 2.59
C VAL A 10 -3.84 16.01 3.92
N ARG A 11 -5.09 16.45 3.87
CA ARG A 11 -5.95 16.72 5.02
C ARG A 11 -7.11 15.77 5.06
N LEU A 12 -7.44 15.32 6.25
CA LEU A 12 -8.69 14.65 6.53
C LEU A 12 -9.77 15.70 6.76
N LYS A 13 -10.86 15.66 6.01
CA LYS A 13 -11.92 16.69 6.10
C LYS A 13 -12.54 16.79 7.50
N GLN A 14 -12.67 15.67 8.20
CA GLN A 14 -13.22 15.61 9.56
C GLN A 14 -12.14 15.60 10.64
N GLY A 15 -10.86 15.67 10.27
CA GLY A 15 -9.73 15.56 11.18
C GLY A 15 -8.95 16.86 11.33
N THR A 16 -8.16 16.92 12.39
CA THR A 16 -7.21 18.02 12.64
C THR A 16 -5.80 17.70 12.09
N VAL A 17 -5.61 16.50 11.54
CA VAL A 17 -4.30 16.03 11.08
C VAL A 17 -4.06 16.45 9.65
N THR A 18 -2.90 17.03 9.39
CA THR A 18 -2.39 17.32 8.05
C THR A 18 -1.10 16.52 7.85
N TYR A 19 -1.06 15.73 6.81
CA TYR A 19 0.16 15.07 6.35
C TYR A 19 0.85 15.96 5.34
N SER A 20 2.17 16.10 5.44
CA SER A 20 2.96 16.97 4.58
C SER A 20 4.18 16.21 4.05
N MET A 21 4.50 16.45 2.79
CA MET A 21 5.68 15.92 2.14
C MET A 21 6.26 16.97 1.18
N PRO A 22 7.55 17.27 1.25
CA PRO A 22 8.19 18.17 0.31
C PRO A 22 8.18 17.56 -1.10
N ILE A 23 7.86 18.37 -2.09
CA ILE A 23 7.88 17.99 -3.50
C ILE A 23 8.71 18.97 -4.31
N ASP A 24 9.42 18.42 -5.28
CA ASP A 24 10.19 19.17 -6.27
C ASP A 24 9.80 18.67 -7.67
N LEU A 25 9.23 19.53 -8.49
CA LEU A 25 8.71 19.22 -9.81
C LEU A 25 9.37 20.16 -10.84
N PRO A 26 10.42 19.70 -11.53
CA PRO A 26 11.03 20.49 -12.61
C PRO A 26 10.02 20.80 -13.72
N ALA A 27 10.25 21.91 -14.39
CA ALA A 27 9.41 22.33 -15.52
C ALA A 27 9.28 21.20 -16.57
N ASN A 28 8.08 21.03 -17.09
CA ASN A 28 7.75 20.01 -18.09
C ASN A 28 8.03 18.54 -17.66
N SER A 29 8.17 18.27 -16.36
CA SER A 29 8.38 16.93 -15.84
C SER A 29 7.07 16.33 -15.26
N LYS A 30 7.07 15.00 -15.10
CA LYS A 30 6.04 14.26 -14.37
C LYS A 30 6.73 13.39 -13.32
N LYS A 31 6.36 13.57 -12.06
CA LYS A 31 6.85 12.76 -10.95
C LYS A 31 5.68 12.12 -10.21
N SER A 32 5.91 10.94 -9.67
CA SER A 32 5.01 10.27 -8.74
C SER A 32 5.56 10.37 -7.34
N TYR A 33 4.69 10.68 -6.39
CA TYR A 33 5.04 10.75 -4.97
C TYR A 33 4.14 9.80 -4.21
N SER A 34 4.69 9.13 -3.20
CA SER A 34 3.94 8.26 -2.28
C SER A 34 3.92 8.92 -0.91
N LEU A 35 2.72 9.18 -0.41
CA LEU A 35 2.51 9.70 0.93
C LEU A 35 1.58 8.73 1.66
N MET A 36 1.96 8.37 2.87
CA MET A 36 1.16 7.51 3.73
C MET A 36 0.36 8.36 4.70
N ALA A 37 -0.95 8.13 4.73
CA ALA A 37 -1.86 8.81 5.62
C ALA A 37 -2.70 7.77 6.39
N TYR A 38 -2.80 7.95 7.71
CA TYR A 38 -3.71 7.16 8.53
C TYR A 38 -5.10 7.80 8.50
N VAL A 39 -6.11 7.00 8.14
CA VAL A 39 -7.51 7.41 8.06
C VAL A 39 -8.28 6.70 9.18
N PRO A 40 -8.57 7.38 10.30
CA PRO A 40 -9.13 6.73 11.49
C PRO A 40 -10.62 6.38 11.36
N GLU A 41 -11.34 7.03 10.47
CA GLU A 41 -12.80 6.96 10.38
C GLU A 41 -13.29 6.20 9.14
N LEU A 42 -14.50 5.64 9.26
CA LEU A 42 -15.12 4.76 8.24
C LEU A 42 -15.45 5.46 6.92
N LEU A 43 -15.64 6.76 6.95
CA LEU A 43 -15.91 7.59 5.77
C LEU A 43 -15.21 8.92 5.98
N ASP A 44 -14.12 9.14 5.28
CA ASP A 44 -13.46 10.42 5.29
C ASP A 44 -13.15 10.88 3.87
N GLU A 45 -13.10 12.18 3.69
CA GLU A 45 -12.64 12.79 2.49
C GLU A 45 -11.20 13.27 2.70
N LEU A 46 -10.31 12.84 1.80
CA LEU A 46 -8.94 13.30 1.74
C LEU A 46 -8.87 14.50 0.78
N GLU A 47 -8.49 15.62 1.29
CA GLU A 47 -8.27 16.84 0.53
C GLU A 47 -6.79 17.00 0.23
N PHE A 48 -6.44 17.07 -1.05
CA PHE A 48 -5.09 17.24 -1.53
C PHE A 48 -4.82 18.68 -1.91
N TYR A 49 -3.73 19.23 -1.39
CA TYR A 49 -3.26 20.58 -1.71
C TYR A 49 -1.79 20.55 -2.11
N VAL A 50 -1.44 21.49 -2.95
CA VAL A 50 -0.04 21.85 -3.20
C VAL A 50 0.22 23.21 -2.57
N ALA A 51 1.19 23.26 -1.67
CA ALA A 51 1.49 24.43 -0.88
C ALA A 51 2.83 25.05 -1.26
N THR A 52 2.85 26.38 -1.30
CA THR A 52 4.06 27.18 -1.36
C THR A 52 4.06 28.11 -0.14
N PRO A 53 5.17 28.79 0.18
CA PRO A 53 5.19 29.78 1.27
C PRO A 53 4.17 30.91 1.14
N ARG A 54 3.61 31.10 -0.06
CA ARG A 54 2.66 32.19 -0.34
C ARG A 54 1.21 31.76 -0.43
N ARG A 55 0.93 30.51 -0.78
CA ARG A 55 -0.44 30.02 -1.00
C ARG A 55 -0.55 28.51 -0.99
N GLU A 56 -1.73 28.03 -0.66
CA GLU A 56 -2.16 26.66 -0.87
C GLU A 56 -3.11 26.60 -2.07
N ILE A 57 -2.95 25.57 -2.90
CA ILE A 57 -3.73 25.36 -4.09
C ILE A 57 -4.42 24.01 -3.94
N PRO A 58 -5.75 23.93 -3.92
CA PRO A 58 -6.45 22.66 -3.89
C PRO A 58 -6.23 21.92 -5.22
N VAL A 59 -5.96 20.63 -5.12
CA VAL A 59 -5.69 19.76 -6.29
C VAL A 59 -6.84 18.79 -6.51
N GLN A 60 -7.24 18.07 -5.46
CA GLN A 60 -8.25 17.02 -5.56
C GLN A 60 -8.87 16.72 -4.20
N VAL A 61 -10.10 16.20 -4.23
CA VAL A 61 -10.73 15.56 -3.08
C VAL A 61 -10.98 14.10 -3.43
N VAL A 62 -10.59 13.19 -2.55
CA VAL A 62 -10.80 11.74 -2.71
C VAL A 62 -11.60 11.24 -1.53
N THR A 63 -12.75 10.66 -1.81
CA THR A 63 -13.54 9.99 -0.77
C THR A 63 -12.96 8.59 -0.52
N VAL A 64 -12.50 8.34 0.69
CA VAL A 64 -12.04 7.03 1.13
C VAL A 64 -13.18 6.38 1.89
N SER A 65 -13.80 5.38 1.28
CA SER A 65 -14.79 4.55 1.93
C SER A 65 -14.08 3.39 2.63
N THR A 66 -13.73 3.57 3.87
CA THR A 66 -13.15 2.52 4.72
C THR A 66 -14.24 1.78 5.51
N ALA A 67 -15.28 1.31 4.82
CA ALA A 67 -16.36 0.54 5.45
C ALA A 67 -15.90 -0.84 5.99
N TYR A 68 -14.69 -0.90 6.54
CA TYR A 68 -14.09 -2.13 7.03
C TYR A 68 -14.07 -2.13 8.57
N GLN A 69 -14.78 -3.07 9.14
CA GLN A 69 -14.71 -3.33 10.57
C GLN A 69 -13.32 -3.85 10.94
N THR A 70 -12.87 -3.63 12.16
CA THR A 70 -11.58 -4.11 12.68
C THR A 70 -11.39 -5.62 12.64
N THR A 71 -12.46 -6.37 12.42
CA THR A 71 -12.47 -7.84 12.26
C THR A 71 -12.22 -8.31 10.83
N ASN A 72 -12.17 -7.38 9.86
CA ASN A 72 -11.97 -7.77 8.47
C ASN A 72 -10.50 -8.09 8.21
N ARG A 73 -10.25 -9.23 7.57
CA ARG A 73 -8.93 -9.66 7.14
C ARG A 73 -8.68 -9.24 5.69
N PHE A 74 -7.46 -8.80 5.41
CA PHE A 74 -7.01 -8.40 4.09
C PHE A 74 -5.85 -9.25 3.62
N LEU A 75 -5.99 -9.75 2.40
CA LEU A 75 -4.97 -10.48 1.69
C LEU A 75 -4.36 -9.58 0.62
N ALA A 76 -3.07 -9.27 0.73
CA ALA A 76 -2.33 -8.61 -0.34
C ALA A 76 -1.65 -9.65 -1.22
N VAL A 77 -1.83 -9.54 -2.54
CA VAL A 77 -1.28 -10.47 -3.51
C VAL A 77 -0.36 -9.74 -4.48
N LEU A 78 0.89 -10.15 -4.50
CA LEU A 78 1.86 -9.78 -5.50
C LEU A 78 1.92 -10.92 -6.52
N SER A 79 1.20 -10.79 -7.61
CA SER A 79 1.14 -11.79 -8.68
C SER A 79 1.08 -11.11 -10.04
N PRO A 80 1.71 -11.67 -11.07
CA PRO A 80 1.55 -11.20 -12.44
C PRO A 80 0.13 -11.42 -12.97
N GLU A 81 -0.62 -12.36 -12.39
CA GLU A 81 -1.97 -12.73 -12.82
C GLU A 81 -3.01 -12.22 -11.81
N ARG A 82 -3.77 -11.18 -12.20
CA ARG A 82 -4.88 -10.66 -11.39
C ARG A 82 -6.05 -11.64 -11.42
N GLY A 83 -6.66 -11.85 -10.26
CA GLY A 83 -7.82 -12.74 -10.11
C GLY A 83 -7.46 -14.18 -9.72
N SER A 84 -6.19 -14.59 -9.80
CA SER A 84 -5.76 -15.96 -9.47
C SER A 84 -6.09 -16.39 -8.03
N HIS A 85 -6.22 -15.42 -7.12
CA HIS A 85 -6.45 -15.64 -5.69
C HIS A 85 -7.82 -15.12 -5.20
N ASP A 86 -8.72 -14.73 -6.11
CA ASP A 86 -10.03 -14.17 -5.74
C ASP A 86 -10.92 -15.16 -4.95
N HIS A 87 -10.67 -16.45 -5.10
CA HIS A 87 -11.37 -17.49 -4.35
C HIS A 87 -11.19 -17.35 -2.83
N PHE A 88 -10.13 -16.71 -2.34
CA PHE A 88 -9.97 -16.44 -0.92
C PHE A 88 -10.93 -15.39 -0.36
N ALA A 89 -11.50 -14.54 -1.22
CA ALA A 89 -12.51 -13.55 -0.84
C ALA A 89 -13.95 -14.10 -0.93
N HIS A 90 -14.15 -15.32 -1.43
CA HIS A 90 -15.47 -15.92 -1.52
C HIS A 90 -15.90 -16.51 -0.19
N ARG A 91 -17.14 -16.19 0.18
CA ARG A 91 -17.82 -16.81 1.31
C ARG A 91 -18.31 -18.18 0.87
N THR A 92 -17.88 -19.24 1.54
CA THR A 92 -18.50 -20.55 1.37
C THR A 92 -19.80 -20.56 2.17
N GLU A 93 -20.94 -20.80 1.49
CA GLU A 93 -22.27 -20.83 2.12
C GLU A 93 -22.38 -21.91 3.21
N GLU A 94 -21.61 -23.00 3.07
CA GLU A 94 -21.66 -24.15 3.96
C GLU A 94 -20.94 -23.90 5.32
N GLU A 95 -19.90 -23.09 5.37
CA GLU A 95 -19.11 -22.91 6.58
C GLU A 95 -19.36 -21.57 7.29
N ASN A 96 -20.04 -20.63 6.67
CA ASN A 96 -20.28 -19.28 7.17
C ASN A 96 -18.99 -18.54 7.60
N VAL A 97 -17.84 -18.97 7.06
CA VAL A 97 -16.51 -18.43 7.36
C VAL A 97 -16.03 -17.61 6.18
N GLU A 98 -15.86 -16.32 6.39
CA GLU A 98 -15.20 -15.41 5.46
C GLU A 98 -13.70 -15.42 5.78
N LEU A 99 -12.87 -16.05 4.93
CA LEU A 99 -11.43 -16.12 5.16
C LEU A 99 -10.80 -14.74 5.10
N PHE A 100 -11.08 -14.01 4.01
CA PHE A 100 -10.62 -12.65 3.81
C PHE A 100 -11.75 -11.77 3.28
N ARG A 101 -11.83 -10.56 3.77
CA ARG A 101 -12.83 -9.58 3.29
C ARG A 101 -12.51 -9.10 1.88
N ARG A 102 -11.25 -9.01 1.53
CA ARG A 102 -10.80 -8.55 0.23
C ARG A 102 -9.41 -9.09 -0.13
N VAL A 103 -9.26 -9.41 -1.40
CA VAL A 103 -7.98 -9.67 -2.02
C VAL A 103 -7.52 -8.40 -2.73
N LEU A 104 -6.35 -7.91 -2.38
CA LEU A 104 -5.75 -6.68 -2.90
C LEU A 104 -4.56 -7.05 -3.77
N TYR A 105 -4.73 -6.96 -5.09
CA TYR A 105 -3.60 -7.15 -6.01
C TYR A 105 -2.73 -5.91 -6.06
N THR A 106 -1.46 -6.11 -5.82
CA THR A 106 -0.45 -5.05 -5.81
C THR A 106 0.70 -5.36 -6.76
N THR A 107 1.56 -4.39 -6.96
CA THR A 107 2.80 -4.53 -7.73
C THR A 107 3.98 -4.09 -6.88
N PRO A 108 5.23 -4.47 -7.21
CA PRO A 108 6.40 -4.02 -6.46
C PRO A 108 6.46 -2.49 -6.27
N ALA A 109 6.06 -1.73 -7.30
CA ALA A 109 6.06 -0.27 -7.23
C ALA A 109 5.14 0.32 -6.16
N HIS A 110 4.13 -0.43 -5.72
CA HIS A 110 3.15 0.00 -4.72
C HIS A 110 3.31 -0.72 -3.37
N PHE A 111 4.35 -1.53 -3.21
CA PHE A 111 4.65 -2.14 -1.93
C PHE A 111 5.06 -1.07 -0.91
N PRO A 112 4.62 -1.18 0.35
CA PRO A 112 4.97 -0.22 1.38
C PRO A 112 6.48 -0.17 1.66
N GLN A 113 7.00 1.03 1.91
CA GLN A 113 8.39 1.29 2.27
C GLN A 113 8.60 1.39 3.79
N ASN A 114 7.56 1.16 4.57
CA ASN A 114 7.63 1.10 6.03
C ASN A 114 6.55 0.20 6.61
N LEU A 115 6.74 -0.24 7.84
CA LEU A 115 5.86 -1.16 8.57
C LEU A 115 4.41 -0.69 8.63
N PHE A 116 4.16 0.61 8.75
CA PHE A 116 2.80 1.15 8.90
C PHE A 116 1.91 0.91 7.68
N GLY A 117 2.52 0.72 6.51
CA GLY A 117 1.78 0.40 5.28
C GLY A 117 1.14 -0.99 5.28
N TYR A 118 1.54 -1.84 6.21
CA TYR A 118 0.99 -3.19 6.35
C TYR A 118 -0.04 -3.32 7.47
N GLN A 119 -0.39 -2.25 8.19
CA GLN A 119 -1.27 -2.31 9.38
C GLN A 119 -2.61 -2.99 9.16
N ASN A 120 -3.13 -2.93 7.93
CA ASN A 120 -4.41 -3.54 7.56
C ASN A 120 -4.24 -4.79 6.71
N VAL A 121 -3.04 -5.35 6.62
CA VAL A 121 -2.74 -6.55 5.86
C VAL A 121 -2.45 -7.67 6.83
N ASP A 122 -3.20 -8.77 6.72
CA ASP A 122 -3.01 -9.95 7.58
C ASP A 122 -2.09 -10.97 6.92
N VAL A 123 -2.18 -11.09 5.60
CA VAL A 123 -1.37 -12.03 4.81
C VAL A 123 -0.91 -11.36 3.54
N VAL A 124 0.34 -11.58 3.20
CA VAL A 124 0.91 -11.28 1.88
C VAL A 124 1.18 -12.58 1.15
N ILE A 125 0.66 -12.72 -0.05
CA ILE A 125 1.06 -13.79 -0.98
C ILE A 125 1.98 -13.18 -2.03
N TRP A 126 3.17 -13.71 -2.13
CA TRP A 126 4.09 -13.44 -3.23
C TRP A 126 4.07 -14.62 -4.20
N ASP A 127 3.42 -14.44 -5.31
CA ASP A 127 3.20 -15.46 -6.33
C ASP A 127 3.92 -15.08 -7.63
N GLY A 128 5.02 -15.77 -7.90
CA GLY A 128 5.66 -15.77 -9.21
C GLY A 128 6.41 -14.50 -9.61
N GLY A 129 6.89 -13.70 -8.67
CA GLY A 129 7.70 -12.52 -8.97
C GLY A 129 9.18 -12.69 -8.59
N PRO A 130 10.12 -11.98 -9.28
CA PRO A 130 11.53 -12.00 -8.91
C PRO A 130 11.75 -11.33 -7.54
N ALA A 131 12.59 -11.93 -6.70
CA ALA A 131 12.88 -11.42 -5.35
C ALA A 131 13.52 -10.02 -5.35
N GLY A 132 14.25 -9.67 -6.40
CA GLY A 132 14.86 -8.35 -6.58
C GLY A 132 13.91 -7.25 -7.07
N ALA A 133 12.60 -7.52 -7.15
CA ALA A 133 11.62 -6.54 -7.61
C ALA A 133 11.30 -5.46 -6.56
N LEU A 134 11.57 -5.72 -5.28
CA LEU A 134 11.40 -4.74 -4.20
C LEU A 134 12.66 -3.91 -3.98
N SER A 135 12.47 -2.65 -3.59
CA SER A 135 13.58 -1.82 -3.13
C SER A 135 14.10 -2.31 -1.76
N PRO A 136 15.33 -1.92 -1.35
CA PRO A 136 15.84 -2.25 -0.02
C PRO A 136 14.90 -1.81 1.12
N GLU A 137 14.30 -0.63 1.00
CA GLU A 137 13.37 -0.09 2.00
C GLU A 137 12.09 -0.92 2.06
N GLN A 138 11.55 -1.34 0.90
CA GLN A 138 10.37 -2.21 0.83
C GLN A 138 10.66 -3.59 1.42
N THR A 139 11.84 -4.13 1.16
CA THR A 139 12.28 -5.41 1.71
C THR A 139 12.39 -5.32 3.23
N ALA A 140 13.07 -4.29 3.77
CA ALA A 140 13.18 -4.07 5.20
C ALA A 140 11.80 -3.89 5.87
N ALA A 141 10.90 -3.12 5.25
CA ALA A 141 9.55 -2.92 5.77
C ALA A 141 8.74 -4.22 5.81
N LEU A 142 8.89 -5.09 4.82
CA LEU A 142 8.25 -6.41 4.79
C LEU A 142 8.82 -7.35 5.86
N GLU A 143 10.15 -7.34 6.05
CA GLU A 143 10.82 -8.10 7.12
C GLU A 143 10.36 -7.65 8.51
N ASP A 144 10.32 -6.35 8.76
CA ASP A 144 9.82 -5.78 10.03
C ASP A 144 8.38 -6.19 10.30
N TRP A 145 7.54 -6.19 9.25
CA TRP A 145 6.15 -6.63 9.36
C TRP A 145 6.03 -8.12 9.68
N ILE A 146 6.85 -8.99 9.06
CA ILE A 146 6.90 -10.43 9.38
C ILE A 146 7.33 -10.62 10.85
N GLN A 147 8.36 -9.91 11.30
CA GLN A 147 8.83 -9.96 12.69
C GLN A 147 7.77 -9.47 13.69
N ALA A 148 6.91 -8.54 13.28
CA ALA A 148 5.78 -8.06 14.06
C ALA A 148 4.57 -9.04 14.06
N GLY A 149 4.66 -10.18 13.38
CA GLY A 149 3.63 -11.22 13.35
C GLY A 149 2.84 -11.31 12.06
N GLY A 150 3.23 -10.58 11.02
CA GLY A 150 2.66 -10.69 9.68
C GLY A 150 2.95 -12.05 9.03
N SER A 151 2.06 -12.50 8.15
CA SER A 151 2.20 -13.79 7.47
C SER A 151 2.54 -13.61 6.00
N LEU A 152 3.72 -14.08 5.59
CA LEU A 152 4.16 -14.10 4.19
C LEU A 152 4.08 -15.51 3.63
N VAL A 153 3.38 -15.68 2.51
CA VAL A 153 3.33 -16.90 1.71
C VAL A 153 4.12 -16.69 0.43
N LEU A 154 5.13 -17.51 0.20
CA LEU A 154 5.97 -17.47 -0.98
C LEU A 154 5.60 -18.62 -1.92
N ALA A 155 5.00 -18.29 -3.07
CA ALA A 155 4.76 -19.22 -4.17
C ALA A 155 5.84 -19.02 -5.23
N ALA A 156 7.00 -19.59 -5.00
CA ALA A 156 8.22 -19.29 -5.77
C ALA A 156 8.15 -19.73 -7.23
N GLY A 157 7.47 -20.84 -7.53
CA GLY A 157 7.40 -21.37 -8.89
C GLY A 157 8.78 -21.47 -9.55
N GLN A 158 8.93 -20.88 -10.72
CA GLN A 158 10.21 -20.83 -11.45
C GLN A 158 11.27 -19.90 -10.80
N TYR A 159 10.88 -19.01 -9.90
CA TYR A 159 11.76 -18.04 -9.25
C TYR A 159 12.32 -18.52 -7.90
N TRP A 160 12.17 -19.80 -7.58
CA TRP A 160 12.63 -20.36 -6.30
C TRP A 160 14.12 -20.14 -5.99
N GLN A 161 14.97 -20.15 -7.05
CA GLN A 161 16.41 -19.92 -6.89
C GLN A 161 16.72 -18.49 -6.49
N GLU A 162 15.99 -17.52 -7.05
CA GLU A 162 16.14 -16.12 -6.74
C GLU A 162 15.64 -15.81 -5.31
N LEU A 163 14.52 -16.42 -4.93
CA LEU A 163 14.01 -16.31 -3.56
C LEU A 163 14.97 -16.89 -2.55
N ASN A 164 15.59 -18.02 -2.83
CA ASN A 164 16.59 -18.62 -1.94
C ASN A 164 17.88 -17.80 -1.81
N ALA A 165 18.20 -16.97 -2.79
CA ALA A 165 19.30 -16.01 -2.74
C ALA A 165 18.93 -14.66 -2.10
N SER A 166 17.64 -14.43 -1.82
CA SER A 166 17.11 -13.20 -1.24
C SER A 166 17.17 -13.23 0.30
N PRO A 167 16.88 -12.10 0.98
CA PRO A 167 16.72 -12.05 2.44
C PRO A 167 15.65 -13.01 2.97
N PHE A 168 14.66 -13.38 2.16
CA PHE A 168 13.58 -14.33 2.49
C PHE A 168 13.98 -15.79 2.35
N ARG A 169 15.22 -16.14 2.69
CA ARG A 169 15.73 -17.52 2.64
C ARG A 169 14.80 -18.47 3.38
N LEU A 170 14.37 -19.51 2.67
CA LEU A 170 13.63 -20.63 3.21
C LEU A 170 14.56 -21.57 4.00
#